data_b4144755405c387a9e4ed79e5815a487
#
_entry.id   b4144755405c387a9e4ed79e5815a487
#
_cell.length_a   1.000
_cell.length_b   1.000
_cell.length_c   1.000
_cell.angle_alpha   90.00
_cell.angle_beta   90.00
_cell.angle_gamma   90.00
#
_symmetry.space_group_name_H-M   'P 1'
#
loop_
_entity.id
_entity.type
_entity.pdbx_description
1 polymer ?
#
loop_
_entity_poly.entity_id
_entity_poly.type
_entity_poly.pdbx_seq_one_letter_code
_entity_poly.pdbx_strand_id
1 'polypeptide(L)'
;VLDEAKSRNSSMKSLKLVYGLEGPQNIQRLEEETGARFWTGFGQAETTEFVTYCRATDHPGTAGIPTMLNRVELFNDAGEIVPVGTEGEIAVRGPNVFLGYWDMPEETAHVHRNGWHHTGDIGRFDEQGRLVYVKRKAEKELIKTGGENVYPGEVEAVLLKHPSIEACCVIGVPDPTWGEAVLAVCRLVKGASLEEETVRDFVGNHIAGFKKPRKVCFTESLPIKDGEVNREAVRKQFG
;
A
#
# COMPACT_ATOMS: atom_id res chain seq x y z
N VAL A 1 -19.27 0.55 12.35
CA VAL A 1 -20.15 1.75 12.48
C VAL A 1 -21.61 1.34 12.45
N LEU A 2 -22.13 0.64 11.42
CA LEU A 2 -23.55 0.25 11.34
C LEU A 2 -23.99 -0.63 12.51
N ASP A 3 -23.20 -1.65 12.87
CA ASP A 3 -23.51 -2.56 13.96
C ASP A 3 -23.49 -1.84 15.31
N GLU A 4 -22.56 -0.90 15.50
CA GLU A 4 -22.50 -0.05 16.68
C GLU A 4 -23.70 0.89 16.77
N ALA A 5 -24.12 1.48 15.65
CA ALA A 5 -25.33 2.29 15.63
C ALA A 5 -26.57 1.49 16.00
N LYS A 6 -26.69 0.25 15.51
CA LYS A 6 -27.77 -0.68 15.90
C LYS A 6 -27.74 -1.04 17.37
N SER A 7 -26.55 -1.38 17.91
CA SER A 7 -26.42 -1.73 19.34
C SER A 7 -26.81 -0.58 20.28
N ARG A 8 -26.58 0.66 19.84
CA ARG A 8 -26.97 1.89 20.57
C ARG A 8 -28.36 2.41 20.25
N ASN A 9 -29.13 1.69 19.46
CA ASN A 9 -30.43 2.15 18.95
C ASN A 9 -30.38 3.57 18.35
N SER A 10 -29.27 3.87 17.64
CA SER A 10 -29.00 5.19 17.04
C SER A 10 -29.35 5.18 15.56
N SER A 11 -30.04 6.22 15.11
CA SER A 11 -30.40 6.36 13.71
C SER A 11 -29.29 7.08 12.92
N MET A 12 -28.91 6.55 11.77
CA MET A 12 -27.97 7.16 10.84
C MET A 12 -28.68 7.81 9.63
N LYS A 13 -29.99 8.01 9.67
CA LYS A 13 -30.79 8.57 8.55
C LYS A 13 -30.43 10.01 8.17
N SER A 14 -29.72 10.74 9.05
CA SER A 14 -29.18 12.06 8.74
C SER A 14 -27.96 12.03 7.83
N LEU A 15 -27.29 10.89 7.73
CA LEU A 15 -26.14 10.70 6.85
C LEU A 15 -26.58 10.81 5.39
N LYS A 16 -25.90 11.66 4.61
CA LYS A 16 -26.24 11.92 3.20
C LYS A 16 -25.19 11.36 2.26
N LEU A 17 -23.94 11.41 2.68
CA LEU A 17 -22.80 11.03 1.89
C LEU A 17 -21.75 10.39 2.80
N VAL A 18 -21.12 9.32 2.30
CA VAL A 18 -19.94 8.69 2.87
C VAL A 18 -18.93 8.55 1.75
N TYR A 19 -17.65 8.78 2.05
CA TYR A 19 -16.59 8.43 1.11
C TYR A 19 -15.46 7.69 1.81
N GLY A 20 -14.79 6.83 1.06
CA GLY A 20 -13.72 6.00 1.58
C GLY A 20 -13.43 4.80 0.68
N LEU A 21 -12.79 3.81 1.28
CA LEU A 21 -12.50 2.53 0.65
C LEU A 21 -13.18 1.43 1.46
N GLU A 22 -14.06 0.66 0.84
CA GLU A 22 -14.79 -0.40 1.52
C GLU A 22 -15.19 -1.51 0.52
N GLY A 23 -15.48 -2.70 1.03
CA GLY A 23 -15.95 -3.81 0.21
C GLY A 23 -17.37 -3.61 -0.33
N PRO A 24 -17.71 -4.15 -1.53
CA PRO A 24 -18.99 -3.93 -2.19
C PRO A 24 -20.21 -4.27 -1.32
N GLN A 25 -20.14 -5.34 -0.53
CA GLN A 25 -21.22 -5.76 0.35
C GLN A 25 -21.48 -4.76 1.48
N ASN A 26 -20.44 -4.19 2.05
CA ASN A 26 -20.55 -3.19 3.11
C ASN A 26 -21.06 -1.86 2.55
N ILE A 27 -20.65 -1.49 1.35
CA ILE A 27 -21.15 -0.31 0.63
C ILE A 27 -22.65 -0.44 0.40
N GLN A 28 -23.09 -1.55 -0.19
CA GLN A 28 -24.50 -1.80 -0.44
C GLN A 28 -25.32 -1.76 0.85
N ARG A 29 -24.87 -2.48 1.88
CA ARG A 29 -25.51 -2.49 3.19
C ARG A 29 -25.63 -1.09 3.78
N LEU A 30 -24.57 -0.26 3.68
CA LEU A 30 -24.58 1.11 4.19
C LEU A 30 -25.63 1.96 3.45
N GLU A 31 -25.65 1.92 2.13
CA GLU A 31 -26.62 2.68 1.34
C GLU A 31 -28.07 2.25 1.64
N GLU A 32 -28.33 0.93 1.76
CA GLU A 32 -29.66 0.39 2.09
C GLU A 32 -30.12 0.78 3.50
N GLU A 33 -29.26 0.69 4.50
CA GLU A 33 -29.63 0.94 5.90
C GLU A 33 -29.72 2.44 6.25
N THR A 34 -28.96 3.30 5.57
CA THR A 34 -28.87 4.72 5.93
C THR A 34 -29.54 5.66 4.91
N GLY A 35 -29.65 5.24 3.64
CA GLY A 35 -30.03 6.10 2.51
C GLY A 35 -28.91 7.05 2.07
N ALA A 36 -27.72 6.97 2.66
CA ALA A 36 -26.54 7.73 2.24
C ALA A 36 -25.99 7.18 0.91
N ARG A 37 -25.25 8.00 0.19
CA ARG A 37 -24.52 7.59 -1.03
C ARG A 37 -23.06 7.37 -0.69
N PHE A 38 -22.50 6.23 -1.13
CA PHE A 38 -21.08 5.94 -0.91
C PHE A 38 -20.26 6.32 -2.15
N TRP A 39 -19.24 7.13 -1.91
CA TRP A 39 -18.28 7.59 -2.91
C TRP A 39 -16.91 6.97 -2.65
N THR A 40 -16.23 6.62 -3.72
CA THR A 40 -14.87 6.10 -3.68
C THR A 40 -13.98 6.83 -4.68
N GLY A 41 -12.68 6.63 -4.56
CA GLY A 41 -11.70 7.24 -5.44
C GLY A 41 -10.31 6.74 -5.16
N PHE A 42 -9.33 7.28 -5.88
CA PHE A 42 -7.91 7.09 -5.64
C PHE A 42 -7.29 8.39 -5.14
N GLY A 43 -6.42 8.28 -4.16
CA GLY A 43 -5.62 9.37 -3.63
C GLY A 43 -4.65 8.91 -2.55
N GLN A 44 -3.77 9.81 -2.16
CA GLN A 44 -2.73 9.59 -1.14
C GLN A 44 -2.62 10.84 -0.27
N ALA A 45 -1.89 10.75 0.85
CA ALA A 45 -1.55 11.92 1.67
C ALA A 45 -0.78 12.98 0.84
N GLU A 46 0.07 12.53 -0.05
CA GLU A 46 0.87 13.34 -0.98
C GLU A 46 0.03 14.12 -1.99
N THR A 47 -1.21 13.71 -2.21
CA THR A 47 -2.17 14.41 -3.06
C THR A 47 -3.29 15.10 -2.26
N THR A 48 -3.10 15.22 -0.94
CA THR A 48 -4.00 15.85 0.02
C THR A 48 -5.32 15.09 0.18
N GLU A 49 -5.88 14.55 -0.91
CA GLU A 49 -7.16 13.86 -0.94
C GLU A 49 -7.26 12.98 -2.19
N PHE A 50 -8.46 12.50 -2.51
CA PHE A 50 -8.75 11.78 -3.73
C PHE A 50 -8.56 12.65 -4.98
N VAL A 51 -7.79 12.12 -5.94
CA VAL A 51 -7.56 12.73 -7.25
C VAL A 51 -8.47 12.18 -8.33
N THR A 52 -9.16 11.08 -8.03
CA THR A 52 -10.25 10.52 -8.85
C THR A 52 -11.48 10.28 -7.98
N TYR A 53 -12.67 10.27 -8.59
CA TYR A 53 -13.92 10.13 -7.88
C TYR A 53 -14.97 9.37 -8.69
N CYS A 54 -15.76 8.51 -8.01
CA CYS A 54 -17.03 8.03 -8.51
C CYS A 54 -17.96 7.63 -7.35
N ARG A 55 -19.25 7.52 -7.64
CA ARG A 55 -20.15 6.79 -6.77
C ARG A 55 -19.85 5.29 -6.90
N ALA A 56 -19.57 4.63 -5.78
CA ALA A 56 -19.05 3.26 -5.79
C ALA A 56 -20.02 2.24 -6.40
N THR A 57 -21.34 2.45 -6.22
CA THR A 57 -22.39 1.57 -6.76
C THR A 57 -22.66 1.78 -8.24
N ASP A 58 -22.36 2.97 -8.80
CA ASP A 58 -22.58 3.25 -10.22
C ASP A 58 -21.43 2.68 -11.07
N HIS A 59 -20.21 2.58 -10.52
CA HIS A 59 -19.02 2.11 -11.22
C HIS A 59 -18.20 1.14 -10.37
N PRO A 60 -18.75 -0.05 -10.05
CA PRO A 60 -18.09 -1.03 -9.18
C PRO A 60 -16.72 -1.44 -9.71
N GLY A 61 -15.73 -1.57 -8.81
CA GLY A 61 -14.37 -1.98 -9.16
C GLY A 61 -13.49 -0.91 -9.80
N THR A 62 -13.99 0.33 -9.92
CA THR A 62 -13.18 1.47 -10.38
C THR A 62 -12.99 2.50 -9.26
N ALA A 63 -11.94 3.30 -9.38
CA ALA A 63 -11.70 4.48 -8.55
C ALA A 63 -12.23 5.78 -9.20
N GLY A 64 -13.03 5.66 -10.24
CA GLY A 64 -13.67 6.79 -10.91
C GLY A 64 -12.79 7.55 -11.89
N ILE A 65 -13.20 8.76 -12.21
CA ILE A 65 -12.52 9.66 -13.16
C ILE A 65 -11.71 10.72 -12.43
N PRO A 66 -10.65 11.28 -13.06
CA PRO A 66 -9.89 12.39 -12.49
C PRO A 66 -10.78 13.59 -12.14
N THR A 67 -10.50 14.22 -11.00
CA THR A 67 -11.17 15.45 -10.58
C THR A 67 -10.75 16.63 -11.47
N MET A 68 -11.52 17.69 -11.49
CA MET A 68 -11.24 18.87 -12.34
C MET A 68 -9.90 19.56 -12.01
N LEU A 69 -9.39 19.40 -10.80
CA LEU A 69 -8.13 20.02 -10.36
C LEU A 69 -6.89 19.18 -10.71
N ASN A 70 -7.09 17.91 -11.06
CA ASN A 70 -6.01 16.95 -11.23
C ASN A 70 -5.92 16.41 -12.63
N ARG A 71 -4.70 16.28 -13.11
CA ARG A 71 -4.37 15.42 -14.23
C ARG A 71 -3.80 14.13 -13.66
N VAL A 72 -4.30 13.00 -14.15
CA VAL A 72 -3.83 11.65 -13.78
C VAL A 72 -3.44 10.96 -15.07
N GLU A 73 -2.21 10.49 -15.14
CA GLU A 73 -1.67 9.72 -16.27
C GLU A 73 -1.01 8.45 -15.74
N LEU A 74 -0.81 7.50 -16.64
CA LEU A 74 -0.17 6.23 -16.31
C LEU A 74 1.13 6.10 -17.10
N PHE A 75 2.23 5.79 -16.40
CA PHE A 75 3.56 5.71 -16.99
C PHE A 75 4.13 4.30 -16.94
N ASN A 76 4.83 3.88 -17.98
CA ASN A 76 5.69 2.70 -17.97
C ASN A 76 7.04 3.00 -17.27
N ASP A 77 7.88 1.98 -17.11
CA ASP A 77 9.21 2.14 -16.50
C ASP A 77 10.18 2.97 -17.35
N ALA A 78 9.90 3.16 -18.65
CA ALA A 78 10.65 4.05 -19.52
C ALA A 78 10.25 5.53 -19.36
N GLY A 79 9.23 5.84 -18.55
CA GLY A 79 8.72 7.20 -18.36
C GLY A 79 7.81 7.69 -19.49
N GLU A 80 7.19 6.78 -20.22
CA GLU A 80 6.26 7.08 -21.31
C GLU A 80 4.82 6.82 -20.83
N ILE A 81 3.88 7.65 -21.30
CA ILE A 81 2.45 7.46 -21.00
C ILE A 81 1.95 6.23 -21.75
N VAL A 82 1.27 5.33 -21.01
CA VAL A 82 0.72 4.11 -21.59
C VAL A 82 -0.68 4.32 -22.18
N PRO A 83 -1.07 3.55 -23.21
CA PRO A 83 -2.42 3.61 -23.78
C PRO A 83 -3.50 3.13 -22.80
N VAL A 84 -4.74 3.52 -23.06
CA VAL A 84 -5.92 3.01 -22.36
C VAL A 84 -5.94 1.49 -22.37
N GLY A 85 -6.32 0.88 -21.24
CA GLY A 85 -6.33 -0.57 -21.04
C GLY A 85 -5.00 -1.18 -20.61
N THR A 86 -3.91 -0.43 -20.68
CA THR A 86 -2.56 -0.87 -20.27
C THR A 86 -2.27 -0.44 -18.83
N GLU A 87 -1.60 -1.32 -18.08
CA GLU A 87 -1.14 -1.02 -16.73
C GLU A 87 0.07 -0.09 -16.75
N GLY A 88 0.07 0.88 -15.84
CA GLY A 88 1.18 1.80 -15.63
C GLY A 88 1.16 2.40 -14.22
N GLU A 89 2.28 3.03 -13.83
CA GLU A 89 2.36 3.77 -12.59
C GLU A 89 1.46 4.99 -12.64
N ILE A 90 0.59 5.12 -11.65
CA ILE A 90 -0.29 6.29 -11.51
C ILE A 90 0.58 7.50 -11.16
N ALA A 91 0.51 8.52 -11.98
CA ALA A 91 1.17 9.80 -11.72
C ALA A 91 0.15 10.94 -11.72
N VAL A 92 0.35 11.87 -10.80
CA VAL A 92 -0.60 12.96 -10.54
C VAL A 92 0.07 14.31 -10.72
N ARG A 93 -0.66 15.24 -11.32
CA ARG A 93 -0.27 16.64 -11.42
C ARG A 93 -1.47 17.51 -11.08
N GLY A 94 -1.30 18.42 -10.13
CA GLY A 94 -2.37 19.32 -9.70
C GLY A 94 -1.92 20.21 -8.54
N PRO A 95 -2.71 21.23 -8.19
CA PRO A 95 -2.37 22.16 -7.13
C PRO A 95 -2.42 21.56 -5.72
N ASN A 96 -3.04 20.41 -5.55
CA ASN A 96 -3.17 19.69 -4.29
C ASN A 96 -2.04 18.65 -4.06
N VAL A 97 -1.11 18.52 -5.01
CA VAL A 97 0.10 17.70 -4.82
C VAL A 97 1.02 18.41 -3.82
N PHE A 98 1.51 17.67 -2.84
CA PHE A 98 2.38 18.18 -1.77
C PHE A 98 3.70 18.75 -2.32
N LEU A 99 4.39 19.58 -1.52
CA LEU A 99 5.65 20.19 -1.93
C LEU A 99 6.85 19.23 -1.80
N GLY A 100 6.75 18.24 -0.92
CA GLY A 100 7.79 17.25 -0.68
C GLY A 100 7.77 16.68 0.73
N TYR A 101 8.62 15.70 0.98
CA TYR A 101 8.83 15.11 2.29
C TYR A 101 9.77 15.99 3.13
N TRP A 102 9.43 16.14 4.40
CA TRP A 102 10.20 16.95 5.32
C TRP A 102 11.63 16.39 5.50
N ASP A 103 12.63 17.24 5.25
CA ASP A 103 14.06 16.92 5.35
C ASP A 103 14.51 15.67 4.56
N MET A 104 13.80 15.37 3.43
CA MET A 104 14.09 14.24 2.54
C MET A 104 14.13 14.70 1.07
N PRO A 105 15.13 15.49 0.67
CA PRO A 105 15.18 16.07 -0.68
C PRO A 105 15.38 15.02 -1.78
N GLU A 106 16.11 13.94 -1.52
CA GLU A 106 16.36 12.88 -2.50
C GLU A 106 15.08 12.08 -2.76
N GLU A 107 14.35 11.69 -1.71
CA GLU A 107 13.06 11.00 -1.86
C GLU A 107 12.02 11.90 -2.52
N THR A 108 12.01 13.19 -2.16
CA THR A 108 11.16 14.18 -2.83
C THR A 108 11.45 14.25 -4.33
N ALA A 109 12.73 14.34 -4.72
CA ALA A 109 13.12 14.36 -6.12
C ALA A 109 12.77 13.05 -6.84
N HIS A 110 12.87 11.92 -6.16
CA HIS A 110 12.51 10.62 -6.71
C HIS A 110 11.01 10.53 -7.05
N VAL A 111 10.14 11.01 -6.15
CA VAL A 111 8.69 10.97 -6.40
C VAL A 111 8.20 12.12 -7.30
N HIS A 112 8.91 13.26 -7.30
CA HIS A 112 8.63 14.39 -8.18
C HIS A 112 9.59 14.38 -9.38
N ARG A 113 9.28 13.62 -10.41
CA ARG A 113 10.08 13.55 -11.63
C ARG A 113 9.26 13.86 -12.87
N ASN A 114 9.88 14.46 -13.87
CA ASN A 114 9.26 14.81 -15.15
C ASN A 114 8.00 15.71 -15.02
N GLY A 115 7.89 16.47 -13.92
CA GLY A 115 6.75 17.35 -13.65
C GLY A 115 5.49 16.65 -13.13
N TRP A 116 5.63 15.40 -12.65
CA TRP A 116 4.57 14.60 -12.08
C TRP A 116 4.97 14.07 -10.70
N HIS A 117 3.97 13.91 -9.83
CA HIS A 117 4.11 13.10 -8.63
C HIS A 117 3.84 11.63 -8.98
N HIS A 118 4.83 10.79 -8.86
CA HIS A 118 4.76 9.35 -9.07
C HIS A 118 4.34 8.65 -7.78
N THR A 119 3.16 8.03 -7.79
CA THR A 119 2.52 7.54 -6.57
C THR A 119 3.08 6.22 -6.06
N GLY A 120 3.75 5.46 -6.92
CA GLY A 120 4.16 4.08 -6.63
C GLY A 120 2.99 3.08 -6.66
N ASP A 121 1.82 3.51 -7.09
CA ASP A 121 0.67 2.64 -7.30
C ASP A 121 0.48 2.38 -8.79
N ILE A 122 0.06 1.16 -9.16
CA ILE A 122 -0.21 0.74 -10.52
C ILE A 122 -1.72 0.74 -10.76
N GLY A 123 -2.11 1.33 -11.87
CA GLY A 123 -3.49 1.35 -12.33
C GLY A 123 -3.59 1.15 -13.84
N ARG A 124 -4.80 1.12 -14.34
CA ARG A 124 -5.12 1.22 -15.76
C ARG A 124 -6.38 2.04 -15.95
N PHE A 125 -6.46 2.77 -17.04
CA PHE A 125 -7.72 3.40 -17.45
C PHE A 125 -8.56 2.44 -18.28
N ASP A 126 -9.85 2.41 -18.01
CA ASP A 126 -10.81 1.76 -18.90
C ASP A 126 -11.17 2.67 -20.10
N GLU A 127 -11.96 2.12 -21.05
CA GLU A 127 -12.38 2.84 -22.25
C GLU A 127 -13.23 4.10 -21.97
N GLN A 128 -13.79 4.22 -20.77
CA GLN A 128 -14.57 5.36 -20.32
C GLN A 128 -13.73 6.36 -19.52
N GLY A 129 -12.40 6.17 -19.46
CA GLY A 129 -11.47 7.04 -18.72
C GLY A 129 -11.55 6.90 -17.21
N ARG A 130 -12.07 5.79 -16.69
CA ARG A 130 -12.10 5.53 -15.25
C ARG A 130 -10.85 4.77 -14.83
N LEU A 131 -10.27 5.19 -13.72
CA LEU A 131 -9.10 4.55 -13.13
C LEU A 131 -9.53 3.24 -12.44
N VAL A 132 -8.87 2.16 -12.77
CA VAL A 132 -8.92 0.88 -12.06
C VAL A 132 -7.59 0.72 -11.33
N TYR A 133 -7.64 0.66 -10.01
CA TYR A 133 -6.47 0.35 -9.19
C TYR A 133 -6.10 -1.14 -9.35
N VAL A 134 -4.83 -1.43 -9.57
CA VAL A 134 -4.35 -2.80 -9.77
C VAL A 134 -3.56 -3.29 -8.56
N LYS A 135 -2.49 -2.60 -8.22
CA LYS A 135 -1.60 -2.97 -7.11
C LYS A 135 -0.68 -1.81 -6.73
N ARG A 136 0.05 -1.96 -5.64
CA ARG A 136 1.18 -1.11 -5.29
C ARG A 136 2.47 -1.67 -5.89
N LYS A 137 3.40 -0.81 -6.29
CA LYS A 137 4.75 -1.23 -6.68
C LYS A 137 5.45 -1.93 -5.51
N ALA A 138 6.28 -2.94 -5.80
CA ALA A 138 6.95 -3.75 -4.78
C ALA A 138 7.82 -2.90 -3.83
N GLU A 139 8.45 -1.87 -4.33
CA GLU A 139 9.27 -0.92 -3.55
C GLU A 139 8.46 -0.07 -2.55
N LYS A 140 7.18 0.14 -2.82
CA LYS A 140 6.23 0.85 -1.93
C LYS A 140 5.23 -0.09 -1.27
N GLU A 141 5.55 -1.35 -1.18
CA GLU A 141 4.69 -2.34 -0.55
C GLU A 141 4.43 -1.99 0.91
N LEU A 142 3.21 -2.26 1.34
CA LEU A 142 2.72 -1.96 2.66
C LEU A 142 2.09 -3.20 3.26
N ILE A 143 2.52 -3.57 4.45
CA ILE A 143 1.93 -4.66 5.24
C ILE A 143 0.92 -4.04 6.21
N LYS A 144 -0.34 -4.47 6.14
CA LYS A 144 -1.41 -3.98 7.02
C LYS A 144 -1.62 -4.97 8.17
N THR A 145 -0.96 -4.73 9.28
CA THR A 145 -1.04 -5.59 10.46
C THR A 145 -1.88 -4.93 11.56
N GLY A 146 -3.08 -5.48 11.84
CA GLY A 146 -3.95 -4.97 12.90
C GLY A 146 -4.39 -3.51 12.75
N GLY A 147 -4.52 -3.02 11.51
CA GLY A 147 -4.86 -1.63 11.22
C GLY A 147 -3.66 -0.68 11.12
N GLU A 148 -2.46 -1.16 11.49
CA GLU A 148 -1.22 -0.39 11.42
C GLU A 148 -0.48 -0.66 10.10
N ASN A 149 0.21 0.36 9.60
CA ASN A 149 0.97 0.31 8.37
C ASN A 149 2.44 0.01 8.66
N VAL A 150 2.96 -1.09 8.11
CA VAL A 150 4.37 -1.46 8.20
C VAL A 150 5.00 -1.44 6.82
N TYR A 151 6.01 -0.62 6.65
CA TYR A 151 6.80 -0.57 5.42
C TYR A 151 7.93 -1.60 5.49
N PRO A 152 7.95 -2.60 4.57
CA PRO A 152 9.00 -3.63 4.56
C PRO A 152 10.41 -3.08 4.61
N GLY A 153 10.70 -2.04 3.83
CA GLY A 153 12.02 -1.42 3.78
C GLY A 153 12.52 -0.84 5.11
N GLU A 154 11.61 -0.35 5.95
CA GLU A 154 11.97 0.15 7.29
C GLU A 154 12.45 -1.00 8.20
N VAL A 155 11.76 -2.14 8.14
CA VAL A 155 12.14 -3.34 8.91
C VAL A 155 13.43 -3.94 8.36
N GLU A 156 13.57 -4.00 7.03
CA GLU A 156 14.78 -4.47 6.33
C GLU A 156 16.00 -3.62 6.70
N ALA A 157 15.85 -2.29 6.71
CA ALA A 157 16.93 -1.37 7.10
C ALA A 157 17.42 -1.59 8.55
N VAL A 158 16.53 -2.02 9.44
CA VAL A 158 16.90 -2.40 10.81
C VAL A 158 17.59 -3.75 10.83
N LEU A 159 17.04 -4.75 10.16
CA LEU A 159 17.60 -6.11 10.08
C LEU A 159 19.04 -6.10 9.55
N LEU A 160 19.31 -5.30 8.52
CA LEU A 160 20.64 -5.18 7.92
C LEU A 160 21.68 -4.51 8.84
N LYS A 161 21.28 -3.89 9.96
CA LYS A 161 22.23 -3.43 10.99
C LYS A 161 22.73 -4.55 11.88
N HIS A 162 22.09 -5.72 11.87
CA HIS A 162 22.53 -6.86 12.67
C HIS A 162 23.76 -7.53 12.03
N PRO A 163 24.88 -7.71 12.77
CA PRO A 163 26.15 -8.16 12.18
C PRO A 163 26.11 -9.57 11.58
N SER A 164 25.15 -10.38 11.97
CA SER A 164 24.98 -11.75 11.47
C SER A 164 24.00 -11.87 10.30
N ILE A 165 23.35 -10.78 9.87
CA ILE A 165 22.39 -10.77 8.75
C ILE A 165 23.09 -10.15 7.54
N GLU A 166 23.24 -10.93 6.48
CA GLU A 166 23.87 -10.51 5.22
C GLU A 166 22.87 -9.89 4.26
N ALA A 167 21.67 -10.47 4.19
CA ALA A 167 20.58 -9.99 3.35
C ALA A 167 19.22 -10.38 3.96
N CYS A 168 18.19 -9.62 3.67
CA CYS A 168 16.84 -9.94 4.12
C CYS A 168 15.79 -9.47 3.12
N CYS A 169 14.59 -10.03 3.27
CA CYS A 169 13.39 -9.57 2.61
C CYS A 169 12.22 -9.66 3.59
N VAL A 170 11.47 -8.59 3.71
CA VAL A 170 10.29 -8.53 4.58
C VAL A 170 9.03 -8.51 3.73
N ILE A 171 8.08 -9.38 4.04
CA ILE A 171 6.81 -9.52 3.33
C ILE A 171 5.63 -9.60 4.30
N GLY A 172 4.45 -9.21 3.81
CA GLY A 172 3.19 -9.53 4.48
C GLY A 172 2.73 -10.93 4.13
N VAL A 173 2.29 -11.67 5.15
CA VAL A 173 1.66 -12.98 5.00
C VAL A 173 0.28 -12.98 5.68
N PRO A 174 -0.69 -13.75 5.18
CA PRO A 174 -2.01 -13.82 5.80
C PRO A 174 -1.95 -14.22 7.28
N ASP A 175 -2.70 -13.52 8.12
CA ASP A 175 -2.82 -13.80 9.55
C ASP A 175 -4.28 -13.69 9.99
N PRO A 176 -4.85 -14.71 10.68
CA PRO A 176 -6.27 -14.73 11.05
C PRO A 176 -6.66 -13.67 12.08
N THR A 177 -5.70 -13.17 12.86
CA THR A 177 -5.94 -12.19 13.93
C THR A 177 -5.72 -10.76 13.43
N TRP A 178 -4.70 -10.55 12.61
CA TRP A 178 -4.20 -9.25 12.24
C TRP A 178 -4.45 -8.87 10.77
N GLY A 179 -5.10 -9.77 9.99
CA GLY A 179 -5.25 -9.65 8.55
C GLY A 179 -3.95 -10.02 7.83
N GLU A 180 -2.86 -9.29 8.13
CA GLU A 180 -1.52 -9.62 7.70
C GLU A 180 -0.54 -9.62 8.88
N ALA A 181 0.47 -10.50 8.83
CA ALA A 181 1.61 -10.53 9.72
C ALA A 181 2.90 -10.22 8.98
N VAL A 182 3.81 -9.53 9.65
CA VAL A 182 5.17 -9.26 9.14
C VAL A 182 5.99 -10.54 9.22
N LEU A 183 6.48 -11.02 8.06
CA LEU A 183 7.44 -12.12 7.95
C LEU A 183 8.78 -11.57 7.47
N ALA A 184 9.86 -11.84 8.21
CA ALA A 184 11.22 -11.56 7.80
C ALA A 184 11.89 -12.84 7.28
N VAL A 185 12.40 -12.81 6.07
CA VAL A 185 13.24 -13.89 5.49
C VAL A 185 14.67 -13.39 5.46
N CYS A 186 15.55 -14.04 6.24
CA CYS A 186 16.92 -13.59 6.47
C CYS A 186 17.93 -14.59 5.92
N ARG A 187 18.92 -14.09 5.19
CA ARG A 187 20.15 -14.83 4.88
C ARG A 187 21.22 -14.39 5.87
N LEU A 188 21.78 -15.37 6.57
CA LEU A 188 22.83 -15.12 7.55
C LEU A 188 24.21 -15.07 6.89
N VAL A 189 25.11 -14.33 7.53
CA VAL A 189 26.55 -14.38 7.22
C VAL A 189 27.02 -15.81 7.39
N LYS A 190 27.94 -16.26 6.53
CA LYS A 190 28.46 -17.65 6.52
C LYS A 190 29.02 -18.05 7.90
N GLY A 191 28.48 -19.12 8.45
CA GLY A 191 28.87 -19.63 9.77
C GLY A 191 28.17 -18.97 10.95
N ALA A 192 27.33 -17.97 10.74
CA ALA A 192 26.49 -17.39 11.79
C ALA A 192 25.26 -18.27 12.05
N SER A 193 24.78 -18.21 13.29
CA SER A 193 23.52 -18.81 13.72
C SER A 193 22.75 -17.78 14.55
N LEU A 194 21.46 -17.66 14.33
CA LEU A 194 20.54 -16.81 15.09
C LEU A 194 19.25 -17.56 15.38
N GLU A 195 18.70 -17.28 16.54
CA GLU A 195 17.33 -17.69 16.90
C GLU A 195 16.33 -16.65 16.42
N GLU A 196 15.13 -17.10 16.02
CA GLU A 196 14.05 -16.20 15.56
C GLU A 196 13.73 -15.09 16.57
N GLU A 197 13.68 -15.44 17.87
CA GLU A 197 13.38 -14.49 18.92
C GLU A 197 14.46 -13.40 19.03
N THR A 198 15.73 -13.75 18.84
CA THR A 198 16.82 -12.76 18.81
C THR A 198 16.63 -11.72 17.70
N VAL A 199 16.23 -12.17 16.51
CA VAL A 199 15.93 -11.27 15.38
C VAL A 199 14.74 -10.38 15.67
N ARG A 200 13.68 -10.97 16.23
CA ARG A 200 12.47 -10.24 16.61
C ARG A 200 12.74 -9.18 17.65
N ASP A 201 13.50 -9.50 18.71
CA ASP A 201 13.86 -8.57 19.76
C ASP A 201 14.79 -7.48 19.26
N PHE A 202 15.74 -7.83 18.39
CA PHE A 202 16.59 -6.84 17.75
C PHE A 202 15.76 -5.77 17.02
N VAL A 203 14.80 -6.19 16.20
CA VAL A 203 13.92 -5.23 15.50
C VAL A 203 13.08 -4.43 16.50
N GLY A 204 12.46 -5.10 17.48
CA GLY A 204 11.61 -4.45 18.49
C GLY A 204 12.33 -3.41 19.36
N ASN A 205 13.65 -3.53 19.50
CA ASN A 205 14.47 -2.56 20.23
C ASN A 205 14.87 -1.33 19.39
N HIS A 206 14.64 -1.35 18.08
CA HIS A 206 15.06 -0.28 17.16
C HIS A 206 13.90 0.49 16.55
N ILE A 207 12.74 -0.14 16.40
CA ILE A 207 11.53 0.48 15.83
C ILE A 207 10.29 0.08 16.62
N ALA A 208 9.15 0.72 16.30
CA ALA A 208 7.90 0.50 17.01
C ALA A 208 7.50 -0.99 17.05
N GLY A 209 7.03 -1.45 18.22
CA GLY A 209 6.78 -2.87 18.49
C GLY A 209 5.80 -3.57 17.53
N PHE A 210 4.82 -2.85 16.96
CA PHE A 210 3.89 -3.41 15.98
C PHE A 210 4.57 -3.73 14.63
N LYS A 211 5.75 -3.15 14.34
CA LYS A 211 6.57 -3.44 13.16
C LYS A 211 7.47 -4.66 13.31
N LYS A 212 7.58 -5.18 14.54
CA LYS A 212 8.37 -6.37 14.86
C LYS A 212 7.86 -7.57 14.02
N PRO A 213 8.73 -8.32 13.33
CA PRO A 213 8.32 -9.54 12.63
C PRO A 213 7.65 -10.52 13.57
N ARG A 214 6.51 -11.07 13.16
CA ARG A 214 5.84 -12.14 13.90
C ARG A 214 6.43 -13.51 13.58
N LYS A 215 6.96 -13.63 12.37
CA LYS A 215 7.65 -14.85 11.89
C LYS A 215 8.99 -14.46 11.31
N VAL A 216 9.97 -15.32 11.50
CA VAL A 216 11.31 -15.19 10.91
C VAL A 216 11.65 -16.51 10.24
N CYS A 217 12.13 -16.47 9.00
CA CYS A 217 12.65 -17.63 8.29
C CYS A 217 14.11 -17.38 7.92
N PHE A 218 14.93 -18.42 8.02
CA PHE A 218 16.31 -18.38 7.57
C PHE A 218 16.46 -19.15 6.25
N THR A 219 17.26 -18.61 5.34
CA THR A 219 17.51 -19.20 4.02
C THR A 219 18.96 -19.07 3.62
N GLU A 220 19.46 -19.98 2.82
CA GLU A 220 20.79 -19.89 2.22
C GLU A 220 20.85 -18.92 1.04
N SER A 221 19.70 -18.69 0.37
CA SER A 221 19.62 -17.77 -0.77
C SER A 221 18.27 -17.09 -0.84
N LEU A 222 18.28 -15.82 -1.23
CA LEU A 222 17.08 -15.06 -1.58
C LEU A 222 16.94 -15.03 -3.11
N PRO A 223 15.72 -15.17 -3.66
CA PRO A 223 15.49 -15.02 -5.09
C PRO A 223 15.91 -13.61 -5.55
N ILE A 224 16.73 -13.52 -6.60
CA ILE A 224 17.18 -12.26 -7.19
C ILE A 224 16.59 -12.11 -8.60
N LYS A 225 16.17 -10.92 -8.96
CA LYS A 225 15.79 -10.52 -10.31
C LYS A 225 16.36 -9.12 -10.56
N ASP A 226 17.02 -8.94 -11.69
CA ASP A 226 17.62 -7.66 -12.12
C ASP A 226 18.58 -7.02 -11.06
N GLY A 227 19.25 -7.86 -10.25
CA GLY A 227 20.19 -7.43 -9.21
C GLY A 227 19.55 -7.16 -7.84
N GLU A 228 18.24 -7.18 -7.72
CA GLU A 228 17.49 -6.93 -6.49
C GLU A 228 16.74 -8.18 -5.99
N VAL A 229 16.39 -8.19 -4.70
CA VAL A 229 15.59 -9.29 -4.13
C VAL A 229 14.19 -9.28 -4.73
N ASN A 230 13.81 -10.38 -5.37
CA ASN A 230 12.48 -10.56 -5.94
C ASN A 230 11.46 -10.90 -4.84
N ARG A 231 10.83 -9.88 -4.28
CA ARG A 231 9.87 -10.00 -3.18
C ARG A 231 8.67 -10.87 -3.51
N GLU A 232 8.21 -10.86 -4.77
CA GLU A 232 7.10 -11.71 -5.22
C GLU A 232 7.49 -13.20 -5.19
N ALA A 233 8.71 -13.52 -5.61
CA ALA A 233 9.23 -14.88 -5.54
C ALA A 233 9.45 -15.34 -4.09
N VAL A 234 9.91 -14.42 -3.21
CA VAL A 234 10.00 -14.69 -1.76
C VAL A 234 8.62 -14.99 -1.19
N ARG A 235 7.59 -14.22 -1.57
CA ARG A 235 6.22 -14.47 -1.11
C ARG A 235 5.67 -15.82 -1.58
N LYS A 236 5.97 -16.23 -2.81
CA LYS A 236 5.55 -17.55 -3.31
C LYS A 236 6.24 -18.73 -2.60
N GLN A 237 7.44 -18.50 -2.08
CA GLN A 237 8.25 -19.56 -1.46
C GLN A 237 8.03 -19.65 0.06
N PHE A 238 7.80 -18.54 0.75
CA PHE A 238 7.77 -18.45 2.20
C PHE A 238 6.45 -17.90 2.79
N GLY A 239 5.57 -17.36 1.95
CA GLY A 239 4.30 -16.76 2.34
C GLY A 239 3.13 -17.71 2.53
#